data_bcf302f13fed4afe1cba30e6058c7718
#
_entry.id   bcf302f13fed4afe1cba30e6058c7718
#
_cell.length_a   1.000
_cell.length_b   1.000
_cell.length_c   1.000
_cell.angle_alpha   90.00
_cell.angle_beta   90.00
_cell.angle_gamma   90.00
#
_symmetry.space_group_name_H-M   'P 1'
#
loop_
_entity.id
_entity.type
_entity.pdbx_description
1 polymer ?
#
loop_
_entity_poly.entity_id
_entity_poly.type
_entity_poly.pdbx_seq_one_letter_code
_entity_poly.pdbx_strand_id
1 'polypeptide(L)'
;VKPADIVPVNGNDPLYILYTSGTTGQPKGVVRDNAGHLVSLKWSMKNVYNMDPGEVFWAASDIGWVVGHSYIIYAPLFHGCSTVLFEGKPVGTPDAGTFWRIISEYKVKSFFTAPTALRAVKKEDNEGKYIDKEKLKSLETLFLAGERADPDTVLWLENKLNICLLYTSDAADDNGG
;
A
#
# COMPACT_ATOMS: atom_id res chain seq x y z
N VAL A 1 30.04 -3.98 -0.53
CA VAL A 1 29.46 -4.32 0.78
C VAL A 1 29.44 -5.83 0.87
N LYS A 2 29.95 -6.40 1.97
CA LYS A 2 29.84 -7.85 2.20
C LYS A 2 28.45 -8.16 2.76
N PRO A 3 27.79 -9.28 2.38
CA PRO A 3 26.59 -9.74 3.05
C PRO A 3 26.82 -9.90 4.54
N ALA A 4 25.82 -9.54 5.35
CA ALA A 4 25.85 -9.84 6.78
C ALA A 4 25.45 -11.30 7.02
N ASP A 5 25.97 -11.88 8.10
CA ASP A 5 25.59 -13.21 8.52
C ASP A 5 24.13 -13.23 9.00
N ILE A 6 23.44 -14.34 8.74
CA ILE A 6 22.07 -14.55 9.22
C ILE A 6 22.12 -14.85 10.72
N VAL A 7 21.35 -14.09 11.51
CA VAL A 7 21.17 -14.34 12.95
C VAL A 7 19.86 -15.08 13.16
N PRO A 8 19.88 -16.33 13.64
CA PRO A 8 18.66 -17.05 13.99
C PRO A 8 17.92 -16.35 15.15
N VAL A 9 16.61 -16.21 15.02
CA VAL A 9 15.75 -15.63 16.06
C VAL A 9 14.56 -16.55 16.34
N ASN A 10 13.98 -16.45 17.54
CA ASN A 10 12.75 -17.17 17.84
C ASN A 10 11.53 -16.42 17.31
N GLY A 11 10.43 -17.13 17.10
CA GLY A 11 9.20 -16.54 16.60
C GLY A 11 8.64 -15.41 17.48
N ASN A 12 8.87 -15.48 18.79
CA ASN A 12 8.43 -14.48 19.76
C ASN A 12 9.44 -13.33 19.96
N ASP A 13 10.61 -13.40 19.35
CA ASP A 13 11.57 -12.31 19.44
C ASP A 13 11.05 -11.08 18.67
N PRO A 14 11.34 -9.86 19.16
CA PRO A 14 10.88 -8.65 18.46
C PRO A 14 11.52 -8.51 17.08
N LEU A 15 10.69 -8.23 16.09
CA LEU A 15 11.13 -7.88 14.73
C LEU A 15 11.48 -6.39 14.65
N TYR A 16 10.56 -5.53 15.11
CA TYR A 16 10.77 -4.08 15.20
C TYR A 16 9.80 -3.46 16.24
N ILE A 17 10.09 -2.23 16.62
CA ILE A 17 9.21 -1.39 17.45
C ILE A 17 8.88 -0.12 16.65
N LEU A 18 7.59 0.10 16.42
CA LEU A 18 7.09 1.29 15.77
C LEU A 18 6.35 2.17 16.77
N TYR A 19 6.80 3.42 16.90
CA TYR A 19 6.16 4.38 17.78
C TYR A 19 4.99 5.08 17.09
N THR A 20 3.86 5.15 17.79
CA THR A 20 2.67 5.90 17.37
C THR A 20 2.47 7.11 18.29
N SER A 21 1.79 8.16 17.79
CA SER A 21 1.55 9.38 18.58
C SER A 21 0.71 9.16 19.84
N GLY A 22 -0.04 8.06 19.93
CA GLY A 22 -0.88 7.74 21.08
C GLY A 22 -1.98 8.79 21.36
N THR A 23 -3.15 8.34 21.76
CA THR A 23 -4.30 9.22 22.09
C THR A 23 -4.08 10.05 23.37
N THR A 24 -3.10 9.70 24.20
CA THR A 24 -2.80 10.33 25.49
C THR A 24 -1.63 11.30 25.44
N GLY A 25 -1.14 11.65 24.25
CA GLY A 25 0.01 12.54 24.07
C GLY A 25 1.38 11.91 24.33
N GLN A 26 1.43 10.67 24.87
CA GLN A 26 2.67 9.94 25.04
C GLN A 26 2.86 8.94 23.90
N PRO A 27 4.01 8.96 23.20
CA PRO A 27 4.29 7.97 22.17
C PRO A 27 4.24 6.54 22.71
N LYS A 28 3.57 5.66 22.00
CA LYS A 28 3.47 4.23 22.35
C LYS A 28 4.26 3.41 21.35
N GLY A 29 5.17 2.58 21.86
CA GLY A 29 5.93 1.64 21.05
C GLY A 29 5.11 0.36 20.81
N VAL A 30 4.73 0.12 19.55
CA VAL A 30 4.09 -1.12 19.12
C VAL A 30 5.17 -2.11 18.75
N VAL A 31 5.29 -3.18 19.53
CA VAL A 31 6.25 -4.27 19.27
C VAL A 31 5.61 -5.26 18.31
N ARG A 32 6.32 -5.60 17.25
CA ARG A 32 5.96 -6.70 16.34
C ARG A 32 6.91 -7.87 16.59
N ASP A 33 6.37 -9.04 16.82
CA ASP A 33 7.11 -10.28 16.86
C ASP A 33 7.40 -10.83 15.46
N ASN A 34 8.33 -11.77 15.35
CA ASN A 34 8.69 -12.34 14.07
C ASN A 34 7.60 -13.25 13.52
N ALA A 35 7.17 -14.27 14.25
CA ALA A 35 6.29 -15.30 13.71
C ALA A 35 4.85 -14.83 13.52
N GLY A 36 4.23 -14.24 14.55
CA GLY A 36 2.83 -13.81 14.47
C GLY A 36 2.60 -12.75 13.42
N HIS A 37 3.52 -11.78 13.34
CA HIS A 37 3.45 -10.73 12.34
C HIS A 37 3.59 -11.29 10.91
N LEU A 38 4.57 -12.18 10.66
CA LEU A 38 4.78 -12.78 9.35
C LEU A 38 3.64 -13.69 8.93
N VAL A 39 3.04 -14.46 9.86
CA VAL A 39 1.86 -15.28 9.56
C VAL A 39 0.69 -14.40 9.13
N SER A 40 0.41 -13.31 9.85
CA SER A 40 -0.68 -12.38 9.50
C SER A 40 -0.43 -11.70 8.15
N LEU A 41 0.79 -11.30 7.87
CA LEU A 41 1.16 -10.69 6.59
C LEU A 41 1.00 -11.67 5.42
N LYS A 42 1.49 -12.90 5.58
CA LYS A 42 1.35 -13.93 4.54
C LYS A 42 -0.12 -14.26 4.28
N TRP A 43 -0.92 -14.37 5.34
CA TRP A 43 -2.35 -14.60 5.23
C TRP A 43 -3.06 -13.45 4.50
N SER A 44 -2.73 -12.21 4.84
CA SER A 44 -3.35 -11.03 4.21
C SER A 44 -2.98 -10.91 2.73
N MET A 45 -1.74 -11.20 2.34
CA MET A 45 -1.34 -11.18 0.93
C MET A 45 -2.22 -12.10 0.08
N LYS A 46 -2.50 -13.32 0.57
CA LYS A 46 -3.36 -14.27 -0.15
C LYS A 46 -4.84 -13.93 -0.07
N ASN A 47 -5.35 -13.66 1.14
CA ASN A 47 -6.81 -13.64 1.37
C ASN A 47 -7.43 -12.23 1.28
N VAL A 48 -6.64 -11.18 1.45
CA VAL A 48 -7.10 -9.79 1.34
C VAL A 48 -6.67 -9.19 0.01
N TYR A 49 -5.38 -9.29 -0.32
CA TYR A 49 -4.82 -8.65 -1.52
C TYR A 49 -4.87 -9.54 -2.77
N ASN A 50 -5.34 -10.79 -2.66
CA ASN A 50 -5.48 -11.75 -3.77
C ASN A 50 -4.17 -11.95 -4.55
N MET A 51 -3.06 -12.04 -3.84
CA MET A 51 -1.73 -12.17 -4.43
C MET A 51 -1.27 -13.63 -4.42
N ASP A 52 -0.59 -14.03 -5.47
CA ASP A 52 0.16 -15.28 -5.57
C ASP A 52 1.67 -15.00 -5.74
N PRO A 53 2.54 -15.94 -5.34
CA PRO A 53 3.97 -15.81 -5.57
C PRO A 53 4.31 -15.53 -7.04
N GLY A 54 5.24 -14.62 -7.28
CA GLY A 54 5.64 -14.20 -8.63
C GLY A 54 4.89 -12.98 -9.16
N GLU A 55 3.76 -12.61 -8.57
CA GLU A 55 2.99 -11.44 -8.96
C GLU A 55 3.59 -10.14 -8.39
N VAL A 56 3.18 -9.00 -8.93
CA VAL A 56 3.68 -7.69 -8.52
C VAL A 56 2.65 -6.95 -7.67
N PHE A 57 3.05 -6.66 -6.45
CA PHE A 57 2.31 -5.84 -5.49
C PHE A 57 2.97 -4.48 -5.34
N TRP A 58 2.17 -3.43 -5.24
CA TRP A 58 2.70 -2.09 -5.00
C TRP A 58 1.93 -1.37 -3.90
N ALA A 59 2.59 -1.08 -2.77
CA ALA A 59 2.12 -0.13 -1.79
C ALA A 59 2.84 1.20 -1.99
N ALA A 60 2.15 2.18 -2.56
CA ALA A 60 2.66 3.55 -2.72
C ALA A 60 2.41 4.34 -1.43
N SER A 61 3.21 4.04 -0.42
CA SER A 61 3.19 4.64 0.90
C SER A 61 4.61 4.99 1.34
N ASP A 62 4.74 5.78 2.39
CA ASP A 62 6.04 6.08 3.00
C ASP A 62 6.53 4.85 3.78
N ILE A 63 7.79 4.49 3.57
CA ILE A 63 8.42 3.34 4.22
C ILE A 63 8.53 3.51 5.74
N GLY A 64 8.49 4.74 6.23
CA GLY A 64 8.52 5.06 7.67
C GLY A 64 7.23 4.76 8.42
N TRP A 65 6.12 4.51 7.73
CA TRP A 65 4.83 4.16 8.33
C TRP A 65 4.61 2.66 8.41
N VAL A 66 3.64 2.24 9.23
CA VAL A 66 3.30 0.81 9.41
C VAL A 66 2.97 0.11 8.09
N VAL A 67 2.28 0.79 7.18
CA VAL A 67 2.00 0.26 5.84
C VAL A 67 3.28 0.03 5.05
N GLY A 68 4.25 0.96 5.15
CA GLY A 68 5.55 0.81 4.51
C GLY A 68 6.31 -0.39 5.02
N HIS A 69 6.46 -0.54 6.33
CA HIS A 69 7.11 -1.71 6.92
C HIS A 69 6.43 -3.00 6.50
N SER A 70 5.10 -3.07 6.67
CA SER A 70 4.33 -4.29 6.44
C SER A 70 4.21 -4.65 4.97
N TYR A 71 3.85 -3.68 4.10
CA TYR A 71 3.37 -3.95 2.74
C TYR A 71 4.28 -3.40 1.62
N ILE A 72 5.36 -2.69 1.95
CA ILE A 72 6.43 -2.45 0.97
C ILE A 72 7.52 -3.50 1.14
N ILE A 73 7.91 -3.83 2.40
CA ILE A 73 9.07 -4.67 2.67
C ILE A 73 8.66 -6.11 2.97
N TYR A 74 7.98 -6.34 4.13
CA TYR A 74 7.85 -7.70 4.65
C TYR A 74 6.85 -8.57 3.89
N ALA A 75 5.62 -8.11 3.74
CA ALA A 75 4.53 -8.95 3.22
C ALA A 75 4.76 -9.45 1.79
N PRO A 76 5.05 -8.57 0.80
CA PRO A 76 5.25 -9.02 -0.56
C PRO A 76 6.42 -9.99 -0.69
N LEU A 77 7.58 -9.64 -0.13
CA LEU A 77 8.78 -10.47 -0.22
C LEU A 77 8.61 -11.80 0.50
N PHE A 78 8.01 -11.81 1.68
CA PHE A 78 7.75 -13.03 2.43
C PHE A 78 6.72 -13.94 1.74
N HIS A 79 5.78 -13.36 1.00
CA HIS A 79 4.80 -14.11 0.21
C HIS A 79 5.36 -14.63 -1.11
N GLY A 80 6.53 -14.14 -1.54
CA GLY A 80 7.16 -14.48 -2.82
C GLY A 80 6.72 -13.61 -3.98
N CYS A 81 6.17 -12.44 -3.71
CA CYS A 81 5.81 -11.43 -4.68
C CYS A 81 6.98 -10.49 -4.98
N SER A 82 6.92 -9.82 -6.12
CA SER A 82 7.72 -8.62 -6.36
C SER A 82 7.06 -7.42 -5.72
N THR A 83 7.86 -6.50 -5.18
CA THR A 83 7.40 -5.22 -4.63
C THR A 83 8.00 -4.05 -5.39
N VAL A 84 7.24 -2.98 -5.52
CA VAL A 84 7.73 -1.72 -6.10
C VAL A 84 8.17 -0.80 -4.99
N LEU A 85 9.44 -0.42 -4.99
CA LEU A 85 9.97 0.65 -4.15
C LEU A 85 10.05 1.94 -4.98
N PHE A 86 9.18 2.88 -4.67
CA PHE A 86 9.02 4.10 -5.44
C PHE A 86 9.54 5.31 -4.69
N GLU A 87 10.49 6.01 -5.28
CA GLU A 87 11.00 7.29 -4.81
C GLU A 87 10.39 8.42 -5.65
N GLY A 88 9.28 8.98 -5.19
CA GLY A 88 8.58 10.04 -5.91
C GLY A 88 7.30 10.46 -5.21
N LYS A 89 6.55 11.31 -5.90
CA LYS A 89 5.25 11.83 -5.45
C LYS A 89 4.14 11.37 -6.39
N PRO A 90 2.89 11.32 -5.93
CA PRO A 90 1.76 10.96 -6.80
C PRO A 90 1.57 11.91 -7.98
N VAL A 91 2.02 13.16 -7.83
CA VAL A 91 2.01 14.20 -8.86
C VAL A 91 3.34 14.93 -8.89
N GLY A 92 3.71 15.51 -10.05
CA GLY A 92 4.96 16.26 -10.19
C GLY A 92 6.24 15.41 -10.25
N THR A 93 6.14 14.09 -10.55
CA THR A 93 7.30 13.19 -10.69
C THR A 93 7.12 12.21 -11.88
N PRO A 94 7.08 12.61 -13.12
CA PRO A 94 7.07 14.00 -13.59
C PRO A 94 5.67 14.65 -13.61
N ASP A 95 4.57 13.88 -13.58
CA ASP A 95 3.19 14.35 -13.73
C ASP A 95 2.18 13.40 -13.05
N ALA A 96 0.89 13.68 -13.18
CA ALA A 96 -0.21 12.86 -12.61
C ALA A 96 -0.35 11.45 -13.22
N GLY A 97 0.36 11.15 -14.31
CA GLY A 97 0.35 9.85 -14.96
C GLY A 97 1.36 8.85 -14.38
N THR A 98 2.17 9.24 -13.42
CA THR A 98 3.28 8.43 -12.92
C THR A 98 2.82 7.09 -12.36
N PHE A 99 1.77 7.08 -11.54
CA PHE A 99 1.26 5.83 -10.98
C PHE A 99 0.80 4.86 -12.07
N TRP A 100 0.09 5.35 -13.06
CA TRP A 100 -0.43 4.55 -14.16
C TRP A 100 0.68 3.97 -15.03
N ARG A 101 1.75 4.73 -15.28
CA ARG A 101 2.92 4.23 -16.00
C ARG A 101 3.63 3.12 -15.25
N ILE A 102 3.86 3.27 -13.96
CA ILE A 102 4.50 2.25 -13.12
C ILE A 102 3.65 0.99 -13.08
N ILE A 103 2.34 1.11 -12.87
CA ILE A 103 1.42 -0.03 -12.87
C ILE A 103 1.48 -0.77 -14.20
N SER A 104 1.48 -0.04 -15.30
CA SER A 104 1.57 -0.61 -16.64
C SER A 104 2.90 -1.29 -16.93
N GLU A 105 4.01 -0.63 -16.59
CA GLU A 105 5.37 -1.08 -16.87
C GLU A 105 5.72 -2.35 -16.10
N TYR A 106 5.45 -2.34 -14.79
CA TYR A 106 5.78 -3.47 -13.90
C TYR A 106 4.66 -4.50 -13.77
N LYS A 107 3.55 -4.33 -14.48
CA LYS A 107 2.41 -5.26 -14.44
C LYS A 107 1.87 -5.45 -13.02
N VAL A 108 1.73 -4.37 -12.29
CA VAL A 108 1.19 -4.39 -10.94
C VAL A 108 -0.22 -4.97 -10.96
N LYS A 109 -0.45 -6.00 -10.14
CA LYS A 109 -1.77 -6.65 -10.00
C LYS A 109 -2.61 -6.00 -8.91
N SER A 110 -2.00 -5.70 -7.78
CA SER A 110 -2.67 -5.04 -6.66
C SER A 110 -1.91 -3.78 -6.25
N PHE A 111 -2.65 -2.68 -6.16
CA PHE A 111 -2.12 -1.37 -5.81
C PHE A 111 -2.73 -0.87 -4.52
N PHE A 112 -1.92 -0.45 -3.57
CA PHE A 112 -2.33 0.06 -2.27
C PHE A 112 -1.77 1.47 -2.04
N THR A 113 -2.64 2.43 -1.74
CA THR A 113 -2.22 3.82 -1.49
C THR A 113 -3.20 4.55 -0.56
N ALA A 114 -2.88 5.81 -0.23
CA ALA A 114 -3.78 6.68 0.54
C ALA A 114 -4.75 7.42 -0.39
N PRO A 115 -5.99 7.69 0.05
CA PRO A 115 -6.95 8.51 -0.68
C PRO A 115 -6.41 9.87 -1.10
N THR A 116 -5.63 10.53 -0.24
CA THR A 116 -4.97 11.83 -0.53
C THR A 116 -4.09 11.77 -1.77
N ALA A 117 -3.38 10.67 -2.01
CA ALA A 117 -2.54 10.51 -3.19
C ALA A 117 -3.38 10.54 -4.49
N LEU A 118 -4.49 9.80 -4.51
CA LEU A 118 -5.38 9.75 -5.68
C LEU A 118 -6.22 11.01 -5.83
N ARG A 119 -6.55 11.68 -4.74
CA ARG A 119 -7.16 13.02 -4.78
C ARG A 119 -6.23 14.04 -5.45
N ALA A 120 -4.93 13.97 -5.16
CA ALA A 120 -3.95 14.81 -5.84
C ALA A 120 -3.85 14.49 -7.34
N VAL A 121 -3.83 13.20 -7.71
CA VAL A 121 -3.85 12.78 -9.12
C VAL A 121 -5.12 13.29 -9.82
N LYS A 122 -6.32 13.08 -9.23
CA LYS A 122 -7.59 13.56 -9.78
C LYS A 122 -7.60 15.08 -9.96
N LYS A 123 -7.04 15.83 -9.01
CA LYS A 123 -6.99 17.30 -9.08
C LYS A 123 -6.21 17.79 -10.29
N GLU A 124 -5.13 17.12 -10.66
CA GLU A 124 -4.31 17.49 -11.82
C GLU A 124 -4.78 16.86 -13.12
N ASP A 125 -5.41 15.69 -13.07
CA ASP A 125 -5.92 14.95 -14.22
C ASP A 125 -7.35 14.48 -14.02
N ASN A 126 -8.28 15.43 -13.83
CA ASN A 126 -9.70 15.10 -13.59
C ASN A 126 -10.34 14.35 -14.77
N GLU A 127 -9.89 14.59 -15.98
CA GLU A 127 -10.37 13.88 -17.15
C GLU A 127 -9.78 12.48 -17.31
N GLY A 128 -8.71 12.15 -16.55
CA GLY A 128 -8.03 10.86 -16.61
C GLY A 128 -7.29 10.64 -17.93
N LYS A 129 -6.67 11.69 -18.47
CA LYS A 129 -5.93 11.64 -19.76
C LYS A 129 -4.77 10.66 -19.75
N TYR A 130 -4.18 10.45 -18.57
CA TYR A 130 -3.08 9.51 -18.40
C TYR A 130 -3.53 8.06 -18.14
N ILE A 131 -4.83 7.81 -17.96
CA ILE A 131 -5.39 6.49 -17.69
C ILE A 131 -5.68 5.79 -19.02
N ASP A 132 -4.88 4.78 -19.34
CA ASP A 132 -5.08 3.90 -20.48
C ASP A 132 -5.48 2.51 -19.98
N LYS A 133 -6.76 2.19 -20.04
CA LYS A 133 -7.31 0.91 -19.53
C LYS A 133 -6.67 -0.32 -20.18
N GLU A 134 -6.28 -0.22 -21.45
CA GLU A 134 -5.64 -1.33 -22.16
C GLU A 134 -4.25 -1.65 -21.58
N LYS A 135 -3.54 -0.63 -21.13
CA LYS A 135 -2.24 -0.78 -20.50
C LYS A 135 -2.32 -1.20 -19.03
N LEU A 136 -3.47 -0.98 -18.40
CA LEU A 136 -3.70 -1.29 -16.99
C LEU A 136 -4.39 -2.64 -16.75
N LYS A 137 -4.43 -3.53 -17.73
CA LYS A 137 -5.10 -4.85 -17.64
C LYS A 137 -4.54 -5.76 -16.54
N SER A 138 -3.32 -5.54 -16.09
CA SER A 138 -2.74 -6.28 -14.97
C SER A 138 -3.33 -5.87 -13.61
N LEU A 139 -3.84 -4.63 -13.50
CA LEU A 139 -4.39 -4.10 -12.25
C LEU A 139 -5.79 -4.68 -12.01
N GLU A 140 -5.90 -5.52 -11.00
CA GLU A 140 -7.17 -6.15 -10.62
C GLU A 140 -7.83 -5.43 -9.42
N THR A 141 -6.99 -4.95 -8.48
CA THR A 141 -7.47 -4.38 -7.22
C THR A 141 -6.73 -3.12 -6.84
N LEU A 142 -7.46 -2.17 -6.28
CA LEU A 142 -6.93 -0.94 -5.69
C LEU A 142 -7.44 -0.81 -4.26
N PHE A 143 -6.51 -0.71 -3.32
CA PHE A 143 -6.79 -0.54 -1.89
C PHE A 143 -6.49 0.88 -1.44
N LEU A 144 -7.45 1.48 -0.72
CA LEU A 144 -7.32 2.80 -0.12
C LEU A 144 -7.47 2.68 1.40
N ALA A 145 -6.49 3.16 2.14
CA ALA A 145 -6.53 3.17 3.60
C ALA A 145 -5.71 4.31 4.20
N GLY A 146 -5.80 4.46 5.53
CA GLY A 146 -5.09 5.46 6.31
C GLY A 146 -5.85 6.75 6.55
N GLU A 147 -6.91 6.98 5.79
CA GLU A 147 -7.86 8.09 5.95
C GLU A 147 -9.17 7.75 5.24
N ARG A 148 -10.21 8.51 5.51
CA ARG A 148 -11.49 8.36 4.83
C ARG A 148 -11.35 8.67 3.33
N ALA A 149 -11.80 7.74 2.50
CA ALA A 149 -11.92 7.97 1.07
C ALA A 149 -13.17 8.83 0.80
N ASP A 150 -12.98 10.00 0.19
CA ASP A 150 -14.10 10.85 -0.18
C ASP A 150 -14.88 10.27 -1.35
N PRO A 151 -16.24 10.37 -1.35
CA PRO A 151 -17.08 9.77 -2.37
C PRO A 151 -16.75 10.23 -3.79
N ASP A 152 -16.36 11.47 -3.95
CA ASP A 152 -16.03 12.07 -5.24
C ASP A 152 -14.79 11.43 -5.89
N THR A 153 -13.78 11.12 -5.09
CA THR A 153 -12.57 10.42 -5.56
C THR A 153 -12.86 8.96 -5.85
N VAL A 154 -13.67 8.31 -5.02
CA VAL A 154 -14.11 6.92 -5.24
C VAL A 154 -14.87 6.80 -6.56
N LEU A 155 -15.90 7.62 -6.78
CA LEU A 155 -16.68 7.64 -8.02
C LEU A 155 -15.83 7.93 -9.26
N TRP A 156 -14.86 8.84 -9.12
CA TRP A 156 -13.93 9.13 -10.21
C TRP A 156 -13.09 7.90 -10.58
N LEU A 157 -12.57 7.18 -9.59
CA LEU A 157 -11.80 5.95 -9.79
C LEU A 157 -12.66 4.85 -10.42
N GLU A 158 -13.87 4.62 -9.93
CA GLU A 158 -14.82 3.64 -10.48
C GLU A 158 -15.14 3.92 -11.95
N ASN A 159 -15.34 5.17 -12.30
CA ASN A 159 -15.60 5.57 -13.69
C ASN A 159 -14.38 5.44 -14.61
N LYS A 160 -13.18 5.69 -14.08
CA LYS A 160 -11.94 5.70 -14.86
C LYS A 160 -11.26 4.34 -14.93
N LEU A 161 -11.42 3.51 -13.91
CA LEU A 161 -10.82 2.19 -13.82
C LEU A 161 -11.93 1.13 -13.81
N ASN A 162 -11.68 0.00 -14.43
CA ASN A 162 -12.61 -1.13 -14.41
C ASN A 162 -12.02 -2.25 -13.54
N ILE A 163 -11.87 -1.96 -12.25
CA ILE A 163 -11.20 -2.82 -11.27
C ILE A 163 -11.99 -2.89 -9.97
N CYS A 164 -11.67 -3.86 -9.13
CA CYS A 164 -12.19 -3.91 -7.77
C CYS A 164 -11.55 -2.80 -6.92
N LEU A 165 -12.39 -1.92 -6.37
CA LEU A 165 -11.97 -0.85 -5.48
C LEU A 165 -12.37 -1.20 -4.04
N LEU A 166 -11.37 -1.29 -3.16
CA LEU A 166 -11.55 -1.57 -1.74
C LEU A 166 -11.03 -0.39 -0.93
N TYR A 167 -11.90 0.15 -0.09
CA TYR A 167 -11.54 1.27 0.78
C TYR A 167 -12.11 1.06 2.17
N THR A 168 -11.38 1.55 3.17
CA THR A 168 -11.84 1.54 4.56
C THR A 168 -12.16 2.96 5.00
N SER A 169 -13.22 3.11 5.81
CA SER A 169 -13.35 4.28 6.67
C SER A 169 -12.28 4.18 7.76
N ASP A 170 -11.69 5.30 8.15
CA ASP A 170 -10.80 5.31 9.30
C ASP A 170 -11.63 5.05 10.56
N ALA A 171 -11.37 3.93 11.24
CA ALA A 171 -12.07 3.56 12.47
C ALA A 171 -11.85 4.58 13.62
N ALA A 172 -10.94 5.54 13.46
CA ALA A 172 -10.73 6.62 14.40
C ALA A 172 -11.84 7.70 14.34
N ASP A 173 -12.54 7.81 13.22
CA ASP A 173 -13.62 8.81 13.04
C ASP A 173 -14.98 8.35 13.60
N ASP A 174 -15.15 7.05 13.90
CA ASP A 174 -16.41 6.51 14.43
C ASP A 174 -16.58 6.73 15.96
N ASN A 175 -15.62 7.35 16.63
CA ASN A 175 -15.69 7.69 18.07
C ASN A 175 -16.04 9.15 18.35
N GLY A 176 -16.61 9.85 17.39
CA GLY A 176 -17.12 11.22 17.49
C GLY A 176 -18.62 11.25 17.85
N GLY A 177 -18.97 10.76 19.01
CA GLY A 177 -20.30 10.84 19.56
C GLY A 177 -20.25 10.96 21.08
#